data_7c244fcb1a092c08f48eaba99142f04e
#
_entry.id   7c244fcb1a092c08f48eaba99142f04e
#
_cell.length_a   1.000
_cell.length_b   1.000
_cell.length_c   1.000
_cell.angle_alpha   90.00
_cell.angle_beta   90.00
_cell.angle_gamma   90.00
#
_symmetry.space_group_name_H-M   'P 1'
#
loop_
_entity.id
_entity.type
_entity.pdbx_description
1 polymer ?
#
loop_
_entity_poly.entity_id
_entity_poly.type
_entity_poly.pdbx_seq_one_letter_code
_entity_poly.pdbx_strand_id
1 'polypeptide(L)'
;HYREHFRGKTVLCNCDDPRVSNFFAYFAYNFEFLGLKKLITTCYKNQDMDLFSQNKSEQAVYLVYKGDKNGDHIPNADEIGVMPLKGDGDFRSQECIELLKEADIVVTNPPFSLFREYVAQLIEYDKKFLIIGHQNAIKYKEIFPLIQQNKLWLGYGFKGGAGHFIS
;
A
#
# COMPACT_ATOMS: atom_id res chain seq x y z
N HIS A 1 9.09 -16.67 7.38
CA HIS A 1 9.05 -17.03 5.95
C HIS A 1 8.78 -15.84 5.01
N TYR A 2 7.99 -14.84 5.43
CA TYR A 2 7.64 -13.70 4.57
C TYR A 2 8.72 -12.60 4.50
N ARG A 3 9.61 -12.55 5.47
CA ARG A 3 10.67 -11.53 5.56
C ARG A 3 11.54 -11.47 4.30
N GLU A 4 11.91 -12.61 3.75
CA GLU A 4 12.78 -12.70 2.57
C GLU A 4 12.16 -12.03 1.33
N HIS A 5 10.83 -12.01 1.23
CA HIS A 5 10.14 -11.36 0.13
C HIS A 5 10.23 -9.83 0.16
N PHE A 6 10.49 -9.25 1.33
CA PHE A 6 10.55 -7.80 1.52
C PHE A 6 11.96 -7.23 1.50
N ARG A 7 12.98 -8.07 1.66
CA ARG A 7 14.38 -7.62 1.75
C ARG A 7 14.82 -6.87 0.49
N GLY A 8 15.30 -5.62 0.68
CA GLY A 8 15.76 -4.75 -0.39
C GLY A 8 14.65 -4.23 -1.31
N LYS A 9 13.39 -4.37 -0.90
CA LYS A 9 12.22 -3.99 -1.70
C LYS A 9 11.66 -2.64 -1.31
N THR A 10 11.05 -1.98 -2.29
CA THR A 10 10.24 -0.77 -2.10
C THR A 10 8.78 -1.18 -1.96
N VAL A 11 8.15 -0.80 -0.85
CA VAL A 11 6.74 -1.08 -0.55
C VAL A 11 5.93 0.19 -0.73
N LEU A 12 4.82 0.09 -1.44
CA LEU A 12 3.84 1.17 -1.61
C LEU A 12 2.54 0.79 -0.88
N CYS A 13 2.08 1.68 -0.01
CA CYS A 13 0.78 1.60 0.64
C CYS A 13 -0.10 2.75 0.15
N ASN A 14 -1.27 2.45 -0.40
CA ASN A 14 -2.25 3.48 -0.78
C ASN A 14 -3.21 3.75 0.37
N CYS A 15 -3.30 4.99 0.80
CA CYS A 15 -4.15 5.43 1.92
C CYS A 15 -5.50 5.94 1.44
N ASP A 16 -6.39 5.04 1.02
CA ASP A 16 -7.79 5.38 0.70
C ASP A 16 -8.72 5.25 1.92
N ASP A 17 -8.25 4.58 2.97
CA ASP A 17 -9.00 4.24 4.18
C ASP A 17 -8.11 4.52 5.39
N PRO A 18 -8.62 5.14 6.48
CA PRO A 18 -7.87 5.35 7.72
C PRO A 18 -7.20 4.10 8.27
N ARG A 19 -7.74 2.92 7.96
CA ARG A 19 -7.11 1.63 8.32
C ARG A 19 -5.81 1.35 7.58
N VAL A 20 -5.57 2.00 6.44
CA VAL A 20 -4.34 1.84 5.66
C VAL A 20 -3.17 2.56 6.33
N SER A 21 -3.41 3.58 7.13
CA SER A 21 -2.37 4.20 7.95
C SER A 21 -1.70 3.19 8.90
N ASN A 22 -2.43 2.15 9.32
CA ASN A 22 -1.89 1.04 10.10
C ASN A 22 -0.88 0.21 9.31
N PHE A 23 -1.01 0.08 8.00
CA PHE A 23 -0.01 -0.59 7.17
C PHE A 23 1.28 0.22 7.11
N PHE A 24 1.19 1.52 6.90
CA PHE A 24 2.37 2.37 6.93
C PHE A 24 3.09 2.26 8.27
N ALA A 25 2.36 2.40 9.37
CA ALA A 25 2.92 2.27 10.71
C ALA A 25 3.59 0.89 10.92
N TYR A 26 2.91 -0.19 10.54
CA TYR A 26 3.47 -1.54 10.62
C TYR A 26 4.78 -1.68 9.85
N PHE A 27 4.82 -1.25 8.60
CA PHE A 27 6.03 -1.35 7.78
C PHE A 27 7.13 -0.40 8.23
N ALA A 28 6.79 0.77 8.72
CA ALA A 28 7.76 1.73 9.26
C ALA A 28 8.44 1.18 10.53
N TYR A 29 7.66 0.67 11.48
CA TYR A 29 8.20 0.05 12.71
C TYR A 29 8.98 -1.24 12.45
N ASN A 30 8.65 -1.97 11.40
CA ASN A 30 9.34 -3.21 11.03
C ASN A 30 10.33 -3.02 9.86
N PHE A 31 10.65 -1.79 9.51
CA PHE A 31 11.44 -1.45 8.33
C PHE A 31 12.79 -2.17 8.33
N GLU A 32 13.53 -2.04 9.41
CA GLU A 32 14.85 -2.67 9.57
C GLU A 32 14.73 -4.20 9.66
N PHE A 33 13.75 -4.69 10.41
CA PHE A 33 13.52 -6.13 10.56
C PHE A 33 13.19 -6.79 9.22
N LEU A 34 12.39 -6.16 8.38
CA LEU A 34 12.04 -6.66 7.06
C LEU A 34 13.14 -6.40 6.02
N GLY A 35 14.09 -5.52 6.33
CA GLY A 35 15.17 -5.15 5.42
C GLY A 35 14.68 -4.35 4.21
N LEU A 36 13.66 -3.50 4.39
CA LEU A 36 13.09 -2.70 3.31
C LEU A 36 14.11 -1.69 2.78
N LYS A 37 14.03 -1.41 1.48
CA LYS A 37 14.79 -0.32 0.85
C LYS A 37 14.10 1.02 1.01
N LYS A 38 12.78 1.05 0.85
CA LYS A 38 11.98 2.27 0.86
C LYS A 38 10.51 1.93 1.15
N LEU A 39 9.85 2.79 1.88
CA LEU A 39 8.42 2.70 2.15
C LEU A 39 7.75 3.99 1.68
N ILE A 40 6.73 3.85 0.84
CA ILE A 40 5.95 4.96 0.29
C ILE A 40 4.50 4.77 0.68
N THR A 41 3.83 5.83 1.07
CA THR A 41 2.37 5.83 1.21
C THR A 41 1.76 7.06 0.54
N THR A 42 0.62 6.90 -0.09
CA THR A 42 -0.15 7.99 -0.68
C THR A 42 -1.41 8.25 0.13
N CYS A 43 -1.74 9.50 0.35
CA CYS A 43 -2.90 9.91 1.13
C CYS A 43 -3.78 10.85 0.31
N TYR A 44 -5.09 10.58 0.27
CA TYR A 44 -6.06 11.44 -0.35
C TYR A 44 -6.17 12.79 0.36
N LYS A 45 -6.61 13.78 -0.38
CA LYS A 45 -7.08 15.04 0.16
C LYS A 45 -8.18 14.78 1.22
N ASN A 46 -8.09 15.43 2.39
CA ASN A 46 -9.05 15.38 3.51
C ASN A 46 -9.05 14.12 4.39
N GLN A 47 -8.03 13.29 4.36
CA GLN A 47 -7.89 12.28 5.41
C GLN A 47 -7.11 12.87 6.59
N ASP A 48 -7.60 12.61 7.81
CA ASP A 48 -6.96 13.04 9.04
C ASP A 48 -5.55 12.44 9.13
N MET A 49 -4.57 13.28 8.85
CA MET A 49 -3.15 12.95 8.94
C MET A 49 -2.59 13.23 10.35
N ASP A 50 -3.42 13.02 11.38
CA ASP A 50 -3.11 13.39 12.77
C ASP A 50 -1.87 12.70 13.35
N LEU A 51 -1.39 11.63 12.74
CA LEU A 51 -0.20 10.91 13.23
C LEU A 51 1.13 11.56 12.85
N PHE A 52 1.22 12.31 11.76
CA PHE A 52 2.51 12.78 11.25
C PHE A 52 2.52 14.20 10.68
N SER A 53 1.42 14.95 10.66
CA SER A 53 1.42 16.29 10.10
C SER A 53 0.87 17.35 11.05
N GLN A 54 1.69 18.35 11.32
CA GLN A 54 1.27 19.58 12.00
C GLN A 54 0.52 20.56 11.08
N ASN A 55 0.38 20.25 9.81
CA ASN A 55 -0.28 21.09 8.82
C ASN A 55 -1.56 20.43 8.31
N LYS A 56 -2.68 21.07 8.58
CA LYS A 56 -4.00 20.83 7.97
C LYS A 56 -3.95 21.22 6.48
N SER A 57 -3.22 20.50 5.66
CA SER A 57 -3.16 20.75 4.23
C SER A 57 -4.34 20.04 3.57
N GLU A 58 -5.19 20.79 2.88
CA GLU A 58 -6.24 20.24 2.01
C GLU A 58 -5.68 19.53 0.77
N GLN A 59 -4.37 19.43 0.65
CA GLN A 59 -3.66 18.86 -0.48
C GLN A 59 -3.34 17.39 -0.22
N ALA A 60 -3.50 16.54 -1.25
CA ALA A 60 -3.02 15.18 -1.22
C ALA A 60 -1.49 15.16 -1.11
N VAL A 61 -0.96 14.20 -0.36
CA VAL A 61 0.47 14.06 -0.12
C VAL A 61 0.89 12.60 -0.25
N TYR A 62 2.17 12.38 -0.46
CA TYR A 62 2.78 11.08 -0.24
C TYR A 62 3.90 11.18 0.77
N LEU A 63 4.07 10.11 1.54
CA LEU A 63 5.10 9.99 2.57
C LEU A 63 6.16 9.01 2.09
N VAL A 64 7.42 9.31 2.41
CA VAL A 64 8.55 8.44 2.09
C VAL A 64 9.38 8.20 3.34
N TYR A 65 9.59 6.94 3.69
CA TYR A 65 10.46 6.52 4.78
C TYR A 65 11.58 5.64 4.23
N LYS A 66 12.82 5.95 4.56
CA LYS A 66 14.02 5.27 4.08
C LYS A 66 14.84 4.61 5.18
N GLY A 67 14.26 4.48 6.38
CA GLY A 67 14.90 3.86 7.53
C GLY A 67 15.21 4.82 8.66
N ASP A 68 15.59 4.25 9.77
CA ASP A 68 15.98 4.93 10.99
C ASP A 68 17.35 5.63 10.78
N LYS A 69 17.40 6.93 11.03
CA LYS A 69 18.61 7.74 10.90
C LYS A 69 19.26 8.05 12.23
N ASN A 70 18.48 8.06 13.29
CA ASN A 70 18.95 8.45 14.63
C ASN A 70 19.28 7.26 15.54
N GLY A 71 18.92 6.04 15.13
CA GLY A 71 19.23 4.79 15.84
C GLY A 71 18.29 4.46 16.98
N ASP A 72 17.15 5.13 17.08
CA ASP A 72 16.17 4.88 18.15
C ASP A 72 15.13 3.80 17.81
N HIS A 73 15.12 3.32 16.57
CA HIS A 73 14.19 2.33 16.01
C HIS A 73 12.72 2.77 16.05
N ILE A 74 12.47 4.07 16.15
CA ILE A 74 11.13 4.65 16.17
C ILE A 74 10.99 5.62 15.01
N PRO A 75 10.14 5.32 14.01
CA PRO A 75 9.89 6.26 12.91
C PRO A 75 9.34 7.59 13.45
N ASN A 76 9.98 8.67 13.09
CA ASN A 76 9.59 10.01 13.54
C ASN A 76 9.42 10.98 12.36
N ALA A 77 8.85 12.15 12.64
CA ALA A 77 8.52 13.13 11.60
C ALA A 77 9.74 13.65 10.84
N ASP A 78 10.92 13.67 11.47
CA ASP A 78 12.17 14.15 10.83
C ASP A 78 12.74 13.14 9.84
N GLU A 79 12.38 11.88 10.00
CA GLU A 79 12.82 10.77 9.14
C GLU A 79 11.83 10.50 8.00
N ILE A 80 10.57 10.92 8.18
CA ILE A 80 9.51 10.74 7.19
C ILE A 80 9.46 12.00 6.31
N GLY A 81 9.82 11.84 5.04
CA GLY A 81 9.64 12.89 4.05
C GLY A 81 8.18 13.02 3.63
N VAL A 82 7.61 14.20 3.77
CA VAL A 82 6.26 14.51 3.30
C VAL A 82 6.36 15.34 2.02
N MET A 83 5.76 14.85 0.94
CA MET A 83 5.81 15.51 -0.37
C MET A 83 4.41 15.75 -0.91
N PRO A 84 4.13 16.95 -1.44
CA PRO A 84 2.83 17.25 -2.01
C PRO A 84 2.61 16.50 -3.32
N LEU A 85 1.38 16.02 -3.53
CA LEU A 85 0.90 15.57 -4.83
C LEU A 85 0.20 16.75 -5.52
N LYS A 86 0.37 16.89 -6.83
CA LYS A 86 -0.30 17.94 -7.61
C LYS A 86 -1.79 17.66 -7.77
N GLY A 87 -2.15 16.36 -7.83
CA GLY A 87 -3.53 15.88 -7.94
C GLY A 87 -4.17 15.61 -6.58
N ASP A 88 -5.26 14.84 -6.61
CA ASP A 88 -6.07 14.46 -5.44
C ASP A 88 -5.57 13.18 -4.73
N GLY A 89 -4.52 12.54 -5.25
CA GLY A 89 -4.01 11.28 -4.74
C GLY A 89 -4.73 10.03 -5.29
N ASP A 90 -5.54 10.18 -6.31
CA ASP A 90 -6.17 9.04 -6.98
C ASP A 90 -5.10 8.09 -7.57
N PHE A 91 -5.25 6.79 -7.34
CA PHE A 91 -4.28 5.78 -7.81
C PHE A 91 -4.13 5.76 -9.34
N ARG A 92 -5.12 6.28 -10.08
CA ARG A 92 -5.11 6.39 -11.55
C ARG A 92 -4.34 7.61 -12.06
N SER A 93 -4.02 8.55 -11.19
CA SER A 93 -3.26 9.75 -11.57
C SER A 93 -1.85 9.40 -12.03
N GLN A 94 -1.29 10.22 -12.92
CA GLN A 94 0.06 10.01 -13.42
C GLN A 94 1.11 9.96 -12.30
N GLU A 95 0.95 10.82 -11.29
CA GLU A 95 1.87 10.86 -10.14
C GLU A 95 1.83 9.56 -9.33
N CYS A 96 0.63 9.03 -9.05
CA CYS A 96 0.50 7.76 -8.34
C CYS A 96 0.99 6.58 -9.18
N ILE A 97 0.83 6.63 -10.50
CA ILE A 97 1.39 5.63 -11.42
C ILE A 97 2.92 5.65 -11.40
N GLU A 98 3.55 6.82 -11.35
CA GLU A 98 5.01 6.90 -11.22
C GLU A 98 5.51 6.30 -9.91
N LEU A 99 4.80 6.55 -8.80
CA LEU A 99 5.10 5.90 -7.51
C LEU A 99 4.88 4.38 -7.57
N LEU A 100 3.84 3.93 -8.27
CA LEU A 100 3.58 2.52 -8.49
C LEU A 100 4.71 1.86 -9.29
N LYS A 101 5.22 2.51 -10.33
CA LYS A 101 6.34 2.00 -11.12
C LYS A 101 7.60 1.81 -10.29
N GLU A 102 7.84 2.68 -9.31
CA GLU A 102 8.97 2.57 -8.39
C GLU A 102 8.81 1.43 -7.39
N ALA A 103 7.58 1.06 -7.03
CA ALA A 103 7.31 0.03 -6.05
C ALA A 103 7.58 -1.38 -6.57
N ASP A 104 8.09 -2.24 -5.69
CA ASP A 104 8.23 -3.68 -5.95
C ASP A 104 7.01 -4.45 -5.44
N ILE A 105 6.48 -4.03 -4.29
CA ILE A 105 5.34 -4.65 -3.61
C ILE A 105 4.33 -3.58 -3.23
N VAL A 106 3.06 -3.86 -3.49
CA VAL A 106 1.94 -2.99 -3.11
C VAL A 106 1.11 -3.65 -2.02
N VAL A 107 0.88 -2.93 -0.93
CA VAL A 107 0.01 -3.38 0.16
C VAL A 107 -1.13 -2.39 0.32
N THR A 108 -2.36 -2.83 0.15
CA THR A 108 -3.49 -1.91 0.09
C THR A 108 -4.80 -2.56 0.56
N ASN A 109 -5.73 -1.69 0.94
CA ASN A 109 -7.13 -2.03 1.20
C ASN A 109 -8.02 -1.07 0.38
N PRO A 110 -8.16 -1.29 -0.94
CA PRO A 110 -8.88 -0.36 -1.80
C PRO A 110 -10.38 -0.36 -1.49
N PRO A 111 -11.08 0.75 -1.75
CA PRO A 111 -12.54 0.79 -1.69
C PRO A 111 -13.15 -0.29 -2.58
N PHE A 112 -14.24 -0.91 -2.16
CA PHE A 112 -14.89 -2.00 -2.91
C PHE A 112 -15.30 -1.57 -4.32
N SER A 113 -15.73 -0.33 -4.50
CA SER A 113 -16.11 0.22 -5.80
C SER A 113 -14.95 0.31 -6.79
N LEU A 114 -13.72 0.47 -6.31
CA LEU A 114 -12.50 0.62 -7.11
C LEU A 114 -11.62 -0.65 -7.14
N PHE A 115 -12.02 -1.69 -6.42
CA PHE A 115 -11.24 -2.90 -6.26
C PHE A 115 -10.83 -3.54 -7.59
N ARG A 116 -11.76 -3.64 -8.54
CA ARG A 116 -11.51 -4.28 -9.84
C ARG A 116 -10.51 -3.50 -10.68
N GLU A 117 -10.68 -2.17 -10.75
CA GLU A 117 -9.76 -1.30 -11.49
C GLU A 117 -8.36 -1.32 -10.87
N TYR A 118 -8.31 -1.34 -9.56
CA TYR A 118 -7.04 -1.37 -8.82
C TYR A 118 -6.27 -2.66 -9.08
N VAL A 119 -6.92 -3.82 -8.99
CA VAL A 119 -6.29 -5.11 -9.30
C VAL A 119 -5.85 -5.17 -10.75
N ALA A 120 -6.68 -4.69 -11.68
CA ALA A 120 -6.31 -4.63 -13.10
C ALA A 120 -5.04 -3.80 -13.32
N GLN A 121 -4.91 -2.66 -12.66
CA GLN A 121 -3.71 -1.83 -12.72
C GLN A 121 -2.47 -2.57 -12.18
N LEU A 122 -2.58 -3.24 -11.04
CA LEU A 122 -1.46 -3.99 -10.45
C LEU A 122 -0.98 -5.13 -11.36
N ILE A 123 -1.89 -5.81 -12.02
CA ILE A 123 -1.57 -6.85 -13.01
C ILE A 123 -0.93 -6.25 -14.26
N GLU A 124 -1.46 -5.13 -14.77
CA GLU A 124 -0.92 -4.43 -15.94
C GLU A 124 0.54 -4.01 -15.72
N TYR A 125 0.88 -3.51 -14.54
CA TYR A 125 2.24 -3.11 -14.18
C TYR A 125 3.09 -4.24 -13.60
N ASP A 126 2.60 -5.47 -13.63
CA ASP A 126 3.30 -6.68 -13.14
C ASP A 126 3.82 -6.52 -11.69
N LYS A 127 2.99 -5.98 -10.83
CA LYS A 127 3.33 -5.75 -9.42
C LYS A 127 2.94 -6.91 -8.54
N LYS A 128 3.81 -7.25 -7.59
CA LYS A 128 3.45 -8.11 -6.46
C LYS A 128 2.58 -7.29 -5.52
N PHE A 129 1.51 -7.88 -5.02
CA PHE A 129 0.59 -7.16 -4.15
C PHE A 129 -0.01 -8.05 -3.05
N LEU A 130 -0.33 -7.39 -1.96
CA LEU A 130 -1.15 -7.91 -0.87
C LEU A 130 -2.37 -6.99 -0.72
N ILE A 131 -3.55 -7.53 -0.97
CA ILE A 131 -4.80 -6.77 -0.87
C ILE A 131 -5.65 -7.35 0.26
N ILE A 132 -6.08 -6.47 1.16
CA ILE A 132 -7.14 -6.80 2.11
C ILE A 132 -8.46 -6.40 1.47
N GLY A 133 -9.32 -7.38 1.25
CA GLY A 133 -10.60 -7.19 0.57
C GLY A 133 -11.72 -8.03 1.17
N HIS A 134 -12.94 -7.79 0.68
CA HIS A 134 -14.09 -8.59 1.05
C HIS A 134 -14.08 -9.93 0.29
N GLN A 135 -14.43 -11.03 0.97
CA GLN A 135 -14.43 -12.37 0.37
C GLN A 135 -15.29 -12.49 -0.91
N ASN A 136 -16.32 -11.69 -1.05
CA ASN A 136 -17.16 -11.70 -2.25
C ASN A 136 -16.42 -11.25 -3.51
N ALA A 137 -15.27 -10.59 -3.37
CA ALA A 137 -14.44 -10.17 -4.50
C ALA A 137 -13.97 -11.36 -5.36
N ILE A 138 -13.84 -12.55 -4.79
CA ILE A 138 -13.50 -13.77 -5.54
C ILE A 138 -14.51 -14.10 -6.66
N LYS A 139 -15.77 -13.66 -6.51
CA LYS A 139 -16.84 -13.89 -7.48
C LYS A 139 -16.87 -12.88 -8.62
N TYR A 140 -16.06 -11.83 -8.54
CA TYR A 140 -16.02 -10.84 -9.60
C TYR A 140 -15.47 -11.46 -10.90
N LYS A 141 -16.12 -11.13 -12.02
CA LYS A 141 -15.73 -11.67 -13.34
C LYS A 141 -14.30 -11.31 -13.75
N GLU A 142 -13.74 -10.24 -13.17
CA GLU A 142 -12.37 -9.78 -13.40
C GLU A 142 -11.36 -10.51 -12.49
N ILE A 143 -11.80 -11.01 -11.32
CA ILE A 143 -10.94 -11.62 -10.30
C ILE A 143 -10.88 -13.13 -10.45
N PHE A 144 -12.02 -13.78 -10.65
CA PHE A 144 -12.09 -15.24 -10.74
C PHE A 144 -11.17 -15.85 -11.82
N PRO A 145 -11.08 -15.29 -13.03
CA PRO A 145 -10.14 -15.78 -14.03
C PRO A 145 -8.67 -15.66 -13.62
N LEU A 146 -8.30 -14.66 -12.82
CA LEU A 146 -6.93 -14.53 -12.29
C LEU A 146 -6.58 -15.65 -11.33
N ILE A 147 -7.54 -16.09 -10.52
CA ILE A 147 -7.38 -17.25 -9.63
C ILE A 147 -7.24 -18.53 -10.47
N GLN A 148 -8.09 -18.70 -11.47
CA GLN A 148 -8.02 -19.87 -12.36
C GLN A 148 -6.71 -19.95 -13.16
N GLN A 149 -6.16 -18.79 -13.55
CA GLN A 149 -4.90 -18.69 -14.26
C GLN A 149 -3.68 -18.73 -13.35
N ASN A 150 -3.87 -18.94 -12.06
CA ASN A 150 -2.81 -18.97 -11.05
C ASN A 150 -2.00 -17.66 -10.96
N LYS A 151 -2.65 -16.53 -11.23
CA LYS A 151 -2.07 -15.18 -11.13
C LYS A 151 -2.43 -14.48 -9.82
N LEU A 152 -3.39 -15.02 -9.07
CA LEU A 152 -3.86 -14.49 -7.82
C LEU A 152 -4.22 -15.66 -6.89
N TRP A 153 -3.80 -15.58 -5.61
CA TRP A 153 -4.08 -16.59 -4.60
C TRP A 153 -4.78 -15.98 -3.40
N LEU A 154 -5.59 -16.78 -2.73
CA LEU A 154 -6.18 -16.42 -1.45
C LEU A 154 -5.17 -16.65 -0.33
N GLY A 155 -5.19 -15.76 0.67
CA GLY A 155 -4.32 -15.88 1.84
C GLY A 155 -4.62 -17.12 2.67
N TYR A 156 -3.61 -17.60 3.37
CA TYR A 156 -3.75 -18.73 4.28
C TYR A 156 -4.69 -18.39 5.43
N GLY A 157 -5.55 -19.34 5.80
CA GLY A 157 -6.49 -19.17 6.92
C GLY A 157 -7.82 -18.51 6.56
N PHE A 158 -8.18 -18.51 5.29
CA PHE A 158 -9.47 -18.01 4.82
C PHE A 158 -10.63 -18.80 5.45
N LYS A 159 -11.21 -18.28 6.52
CA LYS A 159 -12.34 -18.86 7.27
C LYS A 159 -13.49 -17.87 7.38
N GLY A 160 -14.04 -17.42 6.26
CA GLY A 160 -15.14 -16.46 6.25
C GLY A 160 -14.77 -15.10 6.88
N GLY A 161 -15.16 -14.01 6.29
CA GLY A 161 -14.79 -12.66 6.69
C GLY A 161 -13.88 -11.98 5.66
N ALA A 162 -13.01 -11.08 6.09
CA ALA A 162 -12.06 -10.42 5.20
C ALA A 162 -11.02 -11.41 4.66
N GLY A 163 -10.91 -11.54 3.35
CA GLY A 163 -9.91 -12.37 2.70
C GLY A 163 -8.66 -11.56 2.33
N HIS A 164 -7.51 -12.22 2.39
CA HIS A 164 -6.24 -11.66 1.89
C HIS A 164 -5.97 -12.23 0.52
N PHE A 165 -5.66 -11.37 -0.44
CA PHE A 165 -5.25 -11.76 -1.78
C PHE A 165 -3.77 -11.49 -1.95
N ILE A 166 -3.01 -12.50 -2.33
CA ILE A 166 -1.56 -12.43 -2.55
C ILE A 166 -1.27 -12.84 -3.98
N SER A 167 -0.50 -12.07 -4.68
CA SER A 167 0.04 -12.44 -5.99
C SER A 167 1.56 -12.48 -5.99
#